data_9f3817e364c26778fb37a08f3c577515
#
_entry.id   9f3817e364c26778fb37a08f3c577515
#
_cell.length_a   1.000
_cell.length_b   1.000
_cell.length_c   1.000
_cell.angle_alpha   90.00
_cell.angle_beta   90.00
_cell.angle_gamma   90.00
#
_symmetry.space_group_name_H-M   'P 1'
#
loop_
_entity.id
_entity.type
_entity.pdbx_description
1 polymer ?
#
loop_
_entity_poly.entity_id
_entity_poly.type
_entity_poly.pdbx_seq_one_letter_code
_entity_poly.pdbx_strand_id
1 'polypeptide(L)'
;KETGISIQSVRYGICPDEATGMYTFSRPLEPVLKRALKKSDNLSAEAMFYHLAISRSGKKNVGFKDAQEVIHSFMKHEIGRNPDNYSIVDGSGVSLYNYISPDLMMEYLKYAYAHPEIFHTFYEALPVAGVDGTLHYRMKQGKAYRNVRAKTGTVTGISSLAGYVKAGNGDM
;
A
#
# COMPACT_ATOMS: atom_id res chain seq x y z
N LYS A 1 -19.43 3.91 -22.35
CA LYS A 1 -20.41 3.08 -23.07
C LYS A 1 -21.78 3.53 -22.62
N GLU A 2 -22.59 3.97 -23.55
CA GLU A 2 -24.01 4.24 -23.29
C GLU A 2 -24.70 2.92 -22.96
N THR A 3 -25.30 2.86 -21.79
CA THR A 3 -25.96 1.64 -21.30
C THR A 3 -27.42 1.53 -21.78
N GLY A 4 -27.95 2.56 -22.47
CA GLY A 4 -29.36 2.68 -22.84
C GLY A 4 -30.30 2.92 -21.65
N ILE A 5 -29.77 3.11 -20.44
CA ILE A 5 -30.57 3.37 -19.24
C ILE A 5 -30.78 4.88 -19.09
N SER A 6 -32.06 5.30 -19.08
CA SER A 6 -32.42 6.68 -18.79
C SER A 6 -32.52 6.90 -17.30
N ILE A 7 -31.75 7.86 -16.77
CA ILE A 7 -31.76 8.27 -15.36
C ILE A 7 -32.64 9.51 -15.22
N GLN A 8 -33.82 9.36 -14.60
CA GLN A 8 -34.75 10.46 -14.39
C GLN A 8 -34.40 11.38 -13.22
N SER A 9 -33.78 10.82 -12.15
CA SER A 9 -33.35 11.58 -11.00
C SER A 9 -32.23 10.88 -10.23
N VAL A 10 -31.45 11.67 -9.49
CA VAL A 10 -30.42 11.19 -8.56
C VAL A 10 -30.67 11.87 -7.22
N ARG A 11 -30.65 11.07 -6.13
CA ARG A 11 -30.80 11.58 -4.76
C ARG A 11 -29.88 10.84 -3.81
N TYR A 12 -29.49 11.50 -2.73
CA TYR A 12 -28.84 10.85 -1.62
C TYR A 12 -29.88 10.11 -0.76
N GLY A 13 -29.51 8.97 -0.20
CA GLY A 13 -30.34 8.16 0.68
C GLY A 13 -29.57 7.03 1.32
N ILE A 14 -30.15 6.43 2.34
CA ILE A 14 -29.66 5.20 2.95
C ILE A 14 -30.13 4.04 2.09
N CYS A 15 -29.21 3.11 1.76
CA CYS A 15 -29.57 1.89 1.05
C CYS A 15 -30.47 1.03 1.95
N PRO A 16 -31.67 0.64 1.52
CA PRO A 16 -32.53 -0.24 2.31
C PRO A 16 -31.84 -1.59 2.57
N ASP A 17 -32.13 -2.20 3.72
CA ASP A 17 -31.59 -3.51 4.09
C ASP A 17 -32.06 -4.62 3.12
N GLU A 18 -33.23 -4.44 2.51
CA GLU A 18 -33.81 -5.34 1.53
C GLU A 18 -33.25 -5.17 0.10
N ALA A 19 -32.35 -4.20 -0.10
CA ALA A 19 -31.76 -3.95 -1.41
C ALA A 19 -30.95 -5.16 -1.87
N THR A 20 -31.29 -5.67 -3.06
CA THR A 20 -30.59 -6.80 -3.66
C THR A 20 -29.36 -6.33 -4.39
N GLY A 21 -28.20 -6.93 -4.06
CA GLY A 21 -26.97 -6.73 -4.80
C GLY A 21 -27.09 -7.26 -6.23
N MET A 22 -26.92 -6.38 -7.23
CA MET A 22 -27.04 -6.77 -8.64
C MET A 22 -25.75 -7.38 -9.18
N TYR A 23 -24.60 -6.90 -8.69
CA TYR A 23 -23.31 -7.36 -9.17
C TYR A 23 -22.20 -7.06 -8.16
N THR A 24 -21.25 -7.97 -8.00
CA THR A 24 -20.06 -7.78 -7.18
C THR A 24 -18.82 -7.86 -8.05
N PHE A 25 -18.02 -6.80 -8.05
CA PHE A 25 -16.69 -6.81 -8.65
C PHE A 25 -15.68 -7.31 -7.64
N SER A 26 -14.92 -8.34 -7.98
CA SER A 26 -13.76 -8.78 -7.21
C SER A 26 -12.49 -8.64 -8.05
N ARG A 27 -11.38 -8.32 -7.39
CA ARG A 27 -10.06 -8.24 -8.01
C ARG A 27 -9.04 -8.94 -7.12
N PRO A 28 -8.06 -9.66 -7.69
CA PRO A 28 -6.92 -10.14 -6.92
C PRO A 28 -6.17 -8.98 -6.26
N LEU A 29 -5.52 -9.24 -5.12
CA LEU A 29 -4.76 -8.21 -4.41
C LEU A 29 -3.52 -7.74 -5.19
N GLU A 30 -2.85 -8.66 -5.89
CA GLU A 30 -1.58 -8.38 -6.59
C GLU A 30 -1.65 -7.21 -7.58
N PRO A 31 -2.62 -7.10 -8.50
CA PRO A 31 -2.75 -5.94 -9.37
C PRO A 31 -2.98 -4.62 -8.62
N VAL A 32 -3.70 -4.65 -7.49
CA VAL A 32 -3.95 -3.46 -6.65
C VAL A 32 -2.65 -3.03 -5.98
N LEU A 33 -1.91 -3.97 -5.38
CA LEU A 33 -0.59 -3.73 -4.79
C LEU A 33 0.40 -3.17 -5.82
N LYS A 34 0.45 -3.79 -7.01
CA LYS A 34 1.31 -3.35 -8.11
C LYS A 34 0.99 -1.92 -8.57
N ARG A 35 -0.30 -1.58 -8.63
CA ARG A 35 -0.74 -0.22 -8.95
C ARG A 35 -0.34 0.77 -7.85
N ALA A 36 -0.59 0.45 -6.58
CA ALA A 36 -0.19 1.28 -5.45
C ALA A 36 1.32 1.57 -5.43
N LEU A 37 2.14 0.57 -5.67
CA LEU A 37 3.60 0.69 -5.60
C LEU A 37 4.21 1.29 -6.88
N LYS A 38 3.90 0.75 -8.07
CA LYS A 38 4.48 1.20 -9.36
C LYS A 38 4.01 2.59 -9.76
N LYS A 39 2.73 2.91 -9.55
CA LYS A 39 2.13 4.18 -9.97
C LYS A 39 2.01 5.18 -8.82
N SER A 40 2.34 4.77 -7.59
CA SER A 40 2.07 5.56 -6.38
C SER A 40 0.60 5.99 -6.29
N ASP A 41 -0.31 5.04 -6.55
CA ASP A 41 -1.75 5.29 -6.61
C ASP A 41 -2.34 5.32 -5.20
N ASN A 42 -2.69 6.52 -4.75
CA ASN A 42 -3.18 6.75 -3.39
C ASN A 42 -4.48 6.01 -3.11
N LEU A 43 -5.40 5.96 -4.09
CA LEU A 43 -6.67 5.27 -3.92
C LEU A 43 -6.47 3.77 -3.69
N SER A 44 -5.54 3.14 -4.42
CA SER A 44 -5.20 1.72 -4.21
C SER A 44 -4.58 1.49 -2.82
N ALA A 45 -3.74 2.40 -2.34
CA ALA A 45 -3.15 2.31 -1.01
C ALA A 45 -4.22 2.48 0.11
N GLU A 46 -5.12 3.46 -0.03
CA GLU A 46 -6.24 3.64 0.89
C GLU A 46 -7.18 2.43 0.89
N ALA A 47 -7.52 1.90 -0.28
CA ALA A 47 -8.38 0.71 -0.38
C ALA A 47 -7.75 -0.49 0.35
N MET A 48 -6.44 -0.71 0.21
CA MET A 48 -5.73 -1.76 0.95
C MET A 48 -5.72 -1.50 2.45
N PHE A 49 -5.54 -0.25 2.88
CA PHE A 49 -5.57 0.15 4.29
C PHE A 49 -6.90 -0.22 4.97
N TYR A 50 -8.04 0.16 4.35
CA TYR A 50 -9.35 -0.23 4.87
C TYR A 50 -9.63 -1.73 4.74
N HIS A 51 -9.09 -2.37 3.70
CA HIS A 51 -9.26 -3.81 3.51
C HIS A 51 -8.59 -4.65 4.60
N LEU A 52 -7.49 -4.17 5.19
CA LEU A 52 -6.89 -4.79 6.37
C LEU A 52 -7.89 -4.91 7.54
N ALA A 53 -8.64 -3.84 7.79
CA ALA A 53 -9.66 -3.85 8.85
C ALA A 53 -10.80 -4.81 8.53
N ILE A 54 -11.30 -4.82 7.29
CA ILE A 54 -12.38 -5.72 6.86
C ILE A 54 -11.95 -7.18 7.00
N SER A 55 -10.78 -7.53 6.50
CA SER A 55 -10.28 -8.91 6.52
C SER A 55 -9.98 -9.42 7.93
N ARG A 56 -9.59 -8.53 8.84
CA ARG A 56 -9.29 -8.91 10.24
C ARG A 56 -10.53 -8.98 11.12
N SER A 57 -11.47 -8.05 10.94
CA SER A 57 -12.66 -7.94 11.80
C SER A 57 -13.91 -8.63 11.24
N GLY A 58 -13.97 -8.88 9.94
CA GLY A 58 -15.17 -9.35 9.24
C GLY A 58 -16.33 -8.33 9.19
N LYS A 59 -16.12 -7.11 9.70
CA LYS A 59 -17.13 -6.05 9.69
C LYS A 59 -17.38 -5.57 8.26
N LYS A 60 -18.64 -5.26 7.93
CA LYS A 60 -19.00 -4.64 6.63
C LYS A 60 -18.59 -3.17 6.54
N ASN A 61 -18.65 -2.45 7.66
CA ASN A 61 -18.32 -1.04 7.76
C ASN A 61 -17.12 -0.87 8.71
N VAL A 62 -16.06 -0.30 8.19
CA VAL A 62 -14.82 -0.04 8.93
C VAL A 62 -14.40 1.41 8.76
N GLY A 63 -13.81 2.00 9.79
CA GLY A 63 -13.20 3.32 9.77
C GLY A 63 -11.68 3.24 9.75
N PHE A 64 -11.02 4.42 9.66
CA PHE A 64 -9.57 4.48 9.69
C PHE A 64 -8.97 3.91 10.99
N LYS A 65 -9.66 4.08 12.12
CA LYS A 65 -9.22 3.54 13.42
C LYS A 65 -9.15 2.02 13.43
N ASP A 66 -10.14 1.35 12.81
CA ASP A 66 -10.10 -0.11 12.70
C ASP A 66 -8.86 -0.58 11.91
N ALA A 67 -8.50 0.11 10.83
CA ALA A 67 -7.31 -0.20 10.03
C ALA A 67 -6.02 0.14 10.77
N GLN A 68 -5.98 1.26 11.48
CA GLN A 68 -4.86 1.67 12.33
C GLN A 68 -4.60 0.63 13.44
N GLU A 69 -5.65 0.14 14.10
CA GLU A 69 -5.53 -0.90 15.12
C GLU A 69 -4.89 -2.19 14.58
N VAL A 70 -5.23 -2.60 13.35
CA VAL A 70 -4.60 -3.76 12.70
C VAL A 70 -3.11 -3.52 12.48
N ILE A 71 -2.73 -2.34 11.98
CA ILE A 71 -1.32 -1.99 11.76
C ILE A 71 -0.57 -1.90 13.08
N HIS A 72 -1.16 -1.29 14.11
CA HIS A 72 -0.56 -1.19 15.45
C HIS A 72 -0.36 -2.58 16.08
N SER A 73 -1.34 -3.48 15.93
CA SER A 73 -1.23 -4.86 16.39
C SER A 73 -0.09 -5.59 15.68
N PHE A 74 -0.01 -5.47 14.35
CA PHE A 74 1.07 -6.05 13.56
C PHE A 74 2.45 -5.47 13.97
N MET A 75 2.55 -4.16 14.10
CA MET A 75 3.76 -3.48 14.54
C MET A 75 4.25 -3.99 15.90
N LYS A 76 3.33 -4.19 16.84
CA LYS A 76 3.66 -4.66 18.18
C LYS A 76 4.07 -6.13 18.21
N HIS A 77 3.31 -7.00 17.55
CA HIS A 77 3.46 -8.45 17.73
C HIS A 77 4.39 -9.10 16.71
N GLU A 78 4.43 -8.56 15.48
CA GLU A 78 5.26 -9.13 14.40
C GLU A 78 6.57 -8.37 14.21
N ILE A 79 6.52 -7.03 14.30
CA ILE A 79 7.69 -6.18 14.11
C ILE A 79 8.44 -5.93 15.44
N GLY A 80 7.77 -6.09 16.59
CA GLY A 80 8.38 -5.88 17.91
C GLY A 80 8.64 -4.39 18.24
N ARG A 81 7.87 -3.48 17.67
CA ARG A 81 7.99 -2.02 17.92
C ARG A 81 6.77 -1.49 18.65
N ASN A 82 6.98 -0.51 19.55
CA ASN A 82 5.87 0.15 20.24
C ASN A 82 5.15 1.10 19.27
N PRO A 83 3.85 0.85 18.94
CA PRO A 83 3.10 1.69 18.02
C PRO A 83 2.91 3.13 18.51
N ASP A 84 2.95 3.39 19.82
CA ASP A 84 2.79 4.75 20.39
C ASP A 84 3.91 5.72 19.99
N ASN A 85 5.04 5.19 19.49
CA ASN A 85 6.15 6.00 19.00
C ASN A 85 5.94 6.50 17.56
N TYR A 86 4.86 6.11 16.91
CA TYR A 86 4.60 6.38 15.49
C TYR A 86 3.15 6.84 15.29
N SER A 87 2.88 7.47 14.16
CA SER A 87 1.54 7.88 13.78
C SER A 87 1.24 7.45 12.35
N ILE A 88 0.22 6.62 12.17
CA ILE A 88 -0.25 6.17 10.87
C ILE A 88 -1.73 6.50 10.79
N VAL A 89 -2.09 7.48 9.97
CA VAL A 89 -3.45 8.02 9.90
C VAL A 89 -4.11 7.79 8.53
N ASP A 90 -3.35 7.38 7.53
CA ASP A 90 -3.87 6.98 6.22
C ASP A 90 -3.01 5.89 5.58
N GLY A 91 -3.53 5.25 4.54
CA GLY A 91 -2.82 4.24 3.78
C GLY A 91 -1.93 4.80 2.67
N SER A 92 -2.19 6.02 2.24
CA SER A 92 -1.48 6.67 1.12
C SER A 92 -0.18 7.35 1.54
N GLY A 93 -0.04 7.70 2.81
CA GLY A 93 1.11 8.43 3.34
C GLY A 93 1.09 9.92 3.02
N VAL A 94 -0.04 10.48 2.54
CA VAL A 94 -0.15 11.88 2.14
C VAL A 94 -0.39 12.80 3.32
N SER A 95 -1.02 12.31 4.38
CA SER A 95 -1.29 13.10 5.56
C SER A 95 0.00 13.57 6.23
N LEU A 96 0.07 14.83 6.57
CA LEU A 96 1.17 15.42 7.35
C LEU A 96 1.22 14.91 8.80
N TYR A 97 0.18 14.23 9.25
CA TYR A 97 0.11 13.61 10.58
C TYR A 97 0.67 12.18 10.61
N ASN A 98 1.09 11.63 9.47
CA ASN A 98 1.86 10.40 9.45
C ASN A 98 3.26 10.68 9.99
N TYR A 99 3.69 9.86 10.93
CA TYR A 99 5.05 9.91 11.49
C TYR A 99 5.60 8.49 11.62
N ILE A 100 6.66 8.21 10.89
CA ILE A 100 7.41 6.96 10.95
C ILE A 100 8.91 7.25 10.90
N SER A 101 9.72 6.34 11.43
CA SER A 101 11.18 6.45 11.33
C SER A 101 11.73 5.58 10.19
N PRO A 102 12.91 5.91 9.64
CA PRO A 102 13.63 5.02 8.72
C PRO A 102 13.90 3.64 9.32
N ASP A 103 14.14 3.57 10.63
CA ASP A 103 14.34 2.31 11.35
C ASP A 103 13.09 1.42 11.31
N LEU A 104 11.91 1.99 11.57
CA LEU A 104 10.66 1.25 11.44
C LEU A 104 10.47 0.73 10.01
N MET A 105 10.72 1.55 9.00
CA MET A 105 10.63 1.14 7.60
C MET A 105 11.58 -0.02 7.29
N MET A 106 12.80 0.02 7.83
CA MET A 106 13.78 -1.06 7.69
C MET A 106 13.25 -2.37 8.29
N GLU A 107 12.63 -2.33 9.46
CA GLU A 107 12.08 -3.53 10.09
C GLU A 107 10.93 -4.16 9.27
N TYR A 108 10.05 -3.33 8.67
CA TYR A 108 9.03 -3.84 7.74
C TYR A 108 9.65 -4.50 6.50
N LEU A 109 10.69 -3.90 5.94
CA LEU A 109 11.39 -4.48 4.77
C LEU A 109 12.09 -5.80 5.14
N LYS A 110 12.74 -5.88 6.30
CA LYS A 110 13.34 -7.12 6.81
C LYS A 110 12.28 -8.19 7.05
N TYR A 111 11.16 -7.82 7.66
CA TYR A 111 10.05 -8.75 7.87
C TYR A 111 9.57 -9.33 6.54
N ALA A 112 9.31 -8.50 5.55
CA ALA A 112 8.89 -8.97 4.23
C ALA A 112 9.95 -9.89 3.61
N TYR A 113 11.23 -9.56 3.71
CA TYR A 113 12.33 -10.38 3.18
C TYR A 113 12.42 -11.75 3.85
N ALA A 114 12.16 -11.83 5.17
CA ALA A 114 12.16 -13.07 5.93
C ALA A 114 10.95 -14.00 5.66
N HIS A 115 9.93 -13.51 4.93
CA HIS A 115 8.69 -14.23 4.65
C HIS A 115 8.52 -14.46 3.13
N PRO A 116 9.08 -15.53 2.57
CA PRO A 116 9.09 -15.78 1.11
C PRO A 116 7.69 -15.78 0.49
N GLU A 117 6.66 -16.19 1.23
CA GLU A 117 5.26 -16.27 0.80
C GLU A 117 4.67 -14.90 0.43
N ILE A 118 5.18 -13.82 1.03
CA ILE A 118 4.76 -12.46 0.70
C ILE A 118 5.84 -11.70 -0.09
N PHE A 119 7.12 -12.03 0.14
CA PHE A 119 8.26 -11.30 -0.40
C PHE A 119 8.25 -11.24 -1.93
N HIS A 120 8.02 -12.37 -2.60
CA HIS A 120 8.06 -12.42 -4.05
C HIS A 120 7.05 -11.44 -4.68
N THR A 121 5.79 -11.49 -4.25
CA THR A 121 4.73 -10.60 -4.77
C THR A 121 5.03 -9.14 -4.45
N PHE A 122 5.49 -8.85 -3.22
CA PHE A 122 5.86 -7.51 -2.81
C PHE A 122 7.04 -6.95 -3.62
N TYR A 123 8.11 -7.72 -3.73
CA TYR A 123 9.33 -7.34 -4.45
C TYR A 123 9.07 -7.07 -5.95
N GLU A 124 8.27 -7.91 -6.62
CA GLU A 124 7.89 -7.71 -8.02
C GLU A 124 6.95 -6.51 -8.22
N ALA A 125 6.20 -6.13 -7.19
CA ALA A 125 5.34 -4.95 -7.24
C ALA A 125 6.10 -3.62 -7.07
N LEU A 126 7.35 -3.62 -6.58
CA LEU A 126 8.16 -2.41 -6.42
C LEU A 126 8.63 -1.85 -7.77
N PRO A 127 8.71 -0.51 -7.94
CA PRO A 127 9.38 0.13 -9.07
C PRO A 127 10.83 -0.32 -9.21
N VAL A 128 11.27 -0.50 -10.46
CA VAL A 128 12.64 -0.91 -10.81
C VAL A 128 13.43 0.28 -11.34
N ALA A 129 14.60 0.51 -10.77
CA ALA A 129 15.50 1.61 -11.14
C ALA A 129 15.81 1.64 -12.64
N GLY A 130 15.51 2.77 -13.28
CA GLY A 130 15.74 3.02 -14.69
C GLY A 130 14.83 2.26 -15.66
N VAL A 131 13.85 1.48 -15.16
CA VAL A 131 13.02 0.58 -15.98
C VAL A 131 11.54 0.98 -15.92
N ASP A 132 10.94 1.05 -14.73
CA ASP A 132 9.51 1.25 -14.63
C ASP A 132 9.06 2.08 -13.39
N GLY A 133 7.76 2.32 -13.34
CA GLY A 133 7.10 3.01 -12.24
C GLY A 133 7.70 4.38 -11.97
N THR A 134 7.71 4.79 -10.70
CA THR A 134 8.25 6.08 -10.26
C THR A 134 9.79 6.16 -10.35
N LEU A 135 10.46 5.04 -10.62
CA LEU A 135 11.91 4.99 -10.83
C LEU A 135 12.33 4.93 -12.31
N HIS A 136 11.38 5.00 -13.25
CA HIS A 136 11.67 4.90 -14.70
C HIS A 136 12.76 5.87 -15.19
N TYR A 137 12.77 7.09 -14.65
CA TYR A 137 13.74 8.13 -15.02
C TYR A 137 14.88 8.30 -14.01
N ARG A 138 14.96 7.45 -12.98
CA ARG A 138 15.98 7.52 -11.94
C ARG A 138 16.94 6.33 -12.02
N MET A 139 18.22 6.57 -11.68
CA MET A 139 19.25 5.51 -11.61
C MET A 139 19.37 4.68 -12.89
N LYS A 140 19.43 5.36 -14.05
CA LYS A 140 19.50 4.73 -15.38
C LYS A 140 20.86 4.11 -15.72
N GLN A 141 21.86 4.32 -14.86
CA GLN A 141 23.25 3.89 -15.10
C GLN A 141 23.89 3.38 -13.82
N GLY A 142 25.02 2.70 -13.98
CA GLY A 142 25.81 2.17 -12.86
C GLY A 142 25.17 0.98 -12.17
N LYS A 143 25.67 0.65 -10.98
CA LYS A 143 25.27 -0.56 -10.21
C LYS A 143 23.81 -0.53 -9.73
N ALA A 144 23.18 0.62 -9.69
CA ALA A 144 21.79 0.76 -9.26
C ALA A 144 20.79 0.43 -10.39
N TYR A 145 21.19 0.59 -11.66
CA TYR A 145 20.34 0.32 -12.81
C TYR A 145 19.85 -1.13 -12.82
N ARG A 146 18.54 -1.33 -12.91
CA ARG A 146 17.84 -2.64 -12.89
C ARG A 146 18.06 -3.45 -11.60
N ASN A 147 18.85 -2.93 -10.66
CA ASN A 147 19.21 -3.61 -9.42
C ASN A 147 18.37 -3.11 -8.22
N VAL A 148 18.17 -1.80 -8.11
CA VAL A 148 17.33 -1.24 -7.04
C VAL A 148 15.85 -1.44 -7.37
N ARG A 149 15.09 -1.97 -6.41
CA ARG A 149 13.63 -2.02 -6.41
C ARG A 149 13.11 -1.30 -5.18
N ALA A 150 12.46 -0.16 -5.38
CA ALA A 150 12.09 0.69 -4.25
C ALA A 150 10.84 1.52 -4.52
N LYS A 151 10.12 1.83 -3.44
CA LYS A 151 9.02 2.79 -3.43
C LYS A 151 9.55 4.19 -3.13
N THR A 152 9.13 5.16 -3.90
CA THR A 152 9.35 6.58 -3.65
C THR A 152 8.23 7.16 -2.79
N GLY A 153 8.53 8.11 -1.93
CA GLY A 153 7.57 9.00 -1.28
C GLY A 153 7.96 10.44 -1.54
N THR A 154 6.99 11.29 -1.87
CA THR A 154 7.24 12.72 -2.07
C THR A 154 5.99 13.50 -1.68
N VAL A 155 6.14 14.36 -0.69
CA VAL A 155 5.19 15.40 -0.32
C VAL A 155 5.98 16.70 -0.13
N THR A 156 5.30 17.83 0.01
CA THR A 156 5.98 19.13 0.20
C THR A 156 6.97 19.05 1.38
N GLY A 157 8.23 19.30 1.10
CA GLY A 157 9.31 19.29 2.10
C GLY A 157 9.84 17.91 2.51
N ILE A 158 9.27 16.80 2.02
CA ILE A 158 9.69 15.45 2.39
C ILE A 158 9.91 14.61 1.13
N SER A 159 11.07 13.91 1.06
CA SER A 159 11.37 12.93 0.04
C SER A 159 11.94 11.67 0.66
N SER A 160 11.46 10.51 0.22
CA SER A 160 11.89 9.22 0.74
C SER A 160 12.09 8.20 -0.37
N LEU A 161 12.90 7.18 -0.08
CA LEU A 161 13.11 6.02 -0.92
C LEU A 161 13.34 4.81 -0.01
N ALA A 162 12.55 3.76 -0.17
CA ALA A 162 12.66 2.54 0.63
C ALA A 162 12.47 1.31 -0.24
N GLY A 163 13.30 0.28 -0.03
CA GLY A 163 13.26 -0.95 -0.83
C GLY A 163 14.53 -1.76 -0.71
N TYR A 164 14.86 -2.49 -1.78
CA TYR A 164 15.92 -3.47 -1.81
C TYR A 164 16.94 -3.19 -2.91
N VAL A 165 18.17 -3.60 -2.67
CA VAL A 165 19.26 -3.61 -3.65
C VAL A 165 20.08 -4.88 -3.45
N LYS A 166 20.38 -5.60 -4.53
CA LYS A 166 21.25 -6.77 -4.47
C LYS A 166 22.70 -6.34 -4.33
N ALA A 167 23.37 -6.80 -3.28
CA ALA A 167 24.80 -6.64 -3.11
C ALA A 167 25.59 -7.58 -4.04
N GLY A 168 26.91 -7.33 -4.18
CA GLY A 168 27.77 -8.13 -5.07
C GLY A 168 27.94 -9.60 -4.63
N ASN A 169 27.68 -9.89 -3.35
CA ASN A 169 27.68 -11.25 -2.77
C ASN A 169 26.32 -11.98 -2.92
N GLY A 170 25.31 -11.33 -3.52
CA GLY A 170 23.97 -11.89 -3.71
C GLY A 170 22.97 -11.56 -2.61
N ASP A 171 23.39 -10.97 -1.49
CA ASP A 171 22.50 -10.50 -0.42
C ASP A 171 21.67 -9.29 -0.85
N MET A 172 20.56 -9.01 -0.10
CA MET A 172 19.73 -7.81 -0.26
C MET A 172 19.74 -6.95 0.99
#